data_aa7d99ca133d613cb3aa35cbcbfb6947
#
_entry.id   aa7d99ca133d613cb3aa35cbcbfb6947
#
_cell.length_a   1.000
_cell.length_b   1.000
_cell.length_c   1.000
_cell.angle_alpha   90.00
_cell.angle_beta   90.00
_cell.angle_gamma   90.00
#
_symmetry.space_group_name_H-M   'P 1'
#
loop_
_entity.id
_entity.type
_entity.pdbx_description
1 polymer ?
#
loop_
_entity_poly.entity_id
_entity_poly.type
_entity_poly.pdbx_seq_one_letter_code
_entity_poly.pdbx_strand_id
1 'polypeptide(L)'
;MPECFVAKASEMQDGDRRIVVAGSAEIGVFYKDGDYFAYSNYCVHSGGPACEGLMINRVVDVIAPDRTYQGKTFSNDVHFVCPWHGYEFELRTGECVGDRRLRLKKFNVVRRGDDIFVVA
;
A
#
# COMPACT_ATOMS: atom_id res chain seq x y z
N MET A 1 8.03 -14.38 16.40
CA MET A 1 7.20 -13.20 16.15
C MET A 1 5.75 -13.63 16.08
N PRO A 2 4.83 -12.96 16.80
CA PRO A 2 3.44 -13.35 16.75
C PRO A 2 2.80 -13.07 15.39
N GLU A 3 1.94 -13.97 14.98
CA GLU A 3 1.14 -13.82 13.78
C GLU A 3 -0.24 -13.30 14.16
N CYS A 4 -0.71 -12.29 13.45
CA CYS A 4 -2.00 -11.67 13.69
C CYS A 4 -2.93 -11.97 12.52
N PHE A 5 -4.10 -12.54 12.78
CA PHE A 5 -5.06 -12.87 11.73
C PHE A 5 -5.59 -11.59 11.08
N VAL A 6 -5.62 -11.58 9.77
CA VAL A 6 -6.09 -10.44 8.97
C VAL A 6 -7.50 -10.71 8.42
N ALA A 7 -7.62 -11.72 7.58
CA ALA A 7 -8.86 -12.08 6.91
C ALA A 7 -8.67 -13.41 6.20
N LYS A 8 -9.75 -13.95 5.66
CA LYS A 8 -9.65 -15.08 4.73
C LYS A 8 -9.29 -14.56 3.35
N ALA A 9 -8.45 -15.29 2.63
CA ALA A 9 -8.05 -14.91 1.27
C ALA A 9 -9.26 -14.73 0.36
N SER A 10 -10.29 -15.56 0.53
CA SER A 10 -11.54 -15.49 -0.24
C SER A 10 -12.34 -14.21 0.05
N GLU A 11 -12.08 -13.53 1.16
CA GLU A 11 -12.75 -12.30 1.54
C GLU A 11 -12.08 -11.04 1.00
N MET A 12 -10.85 -11.16 0.48
CA MET A 12 -10.09 -10.03 -0.04
C MET A 12 -10.07 -10.07 -1.57
N GLN A 13 -10.67 -9.06 -2.19
CA GLN A 13 -10.64 -8.87 -3.63
C GLN A 13 -9.51 -7.92 -4.01
N ASP A 14 -9.13 -7.92 -5.29
CA ASP A 14 -8.10 -7.03 -5.79
C ASP A 14 -8.38 -5.57 -5.43
N GLY A 15 -7.42 -4.92 -4.81
CA GLY A 15 -7.56 -3.55 -4.35
C GLY A 15 -8.10 -3.41 -2.93
N ASP A 16 -8.48 -4.50 -2.28
CA ASP A 16 -8.96 -4.46 -0.89
C ASP A 16 -7.83 -4.23 0.10
N ARG A 17 -8.20 -3.69 1.24
CA ARG A 17 -7.31 -3.53 2.38
C ARG A 17 -8.04 -3.84 3.69
N ARG A 18 -7.25 -4.20 4.69
CA ARG A 18 -7.73 -4.39 6.07
C ARG A 18 -6.78 -3.69 7.01
N ILE A 19 -7.33 -3.04 8.01
CA ILE A 19 -6.53 -2.44 9.08
C ILE A 19 -6.63 -3.36 10.29
N VAL A 20 -5.49 -3.82 10.78
CA VAL A 20 -5.41 -4.70 11.94
C VAL A 20 -4.55 -4.09 13.02
N VAL A 21 -4.88 -4.42 14.28
CA VAL A 21 -4.10 -3.99 15.44
C VAL A 21 -3.37 -5.20 16.00
N ALA A 22 -2.06 -5.10 16.08
CA ALA A 22 -1.19 -6.15 16.62
C ALA A 22 -0.37 -5.56 17.77
N GLY A 23 -0.84 -5.75 19.00
CA GLY A 23 -0.24 -5.12 20.17
C GLY A 23 -0.37 -3.61 20.09
N SER A 24 0.75 -2.88 20.09
CA SER A 24 0.77 -1.43 19.94
C SER A 24 0.87 -0.99 18.48
N ALA A 25 1.00 -1.92 17.54
CA ALA A 25 1.13 -1.61 16.11
C ALA A 25 -0.23 -1.63 15.43
N GLU A 26 -0.46 -0.64 14.59
CA GLU A 26 -1.62 -0.60 13.70
C GLU A 26 -1.10 -0.78 12.27
N ILE A 27 -1.62 -1.78 11.57
CA ILE A 27 -1.05 -2.25 10.30
C ILE A 27 -2.12 -2.27 9.23
N GLY A 28 -1.82 -1.67 8.08
CA GLY A 28 -2.64 -1.79 6.89
C GLY A 28 -2.16 -2.94 6.01
N VAL A 29 -3.06 -3.87 5.68
CA VAL A 29 -2.77 -5.01 4.80
C VAL A 29 -3.54 -4.83 3.51
N PHE A 30 -2.81 -4.82 2.40
CA PHE A 30 -3.35 -4.61 1.06
C PHE A 30 -3.25 -5.89 0.24
N TYR A 31 -4.23 -6.12 -0.61
CA TYR A 31 -4.18 -7.18 -1.62
C TYR A 31 -4.27 -6.56 -3.01
N LYS A 32 -3.26 -6.78 -3.85
CA LYS A 32 -3.24 -6.23 -5.20
C LYS A 32 -2.46 -7.15 -6.14
N ASP A 33 -3.06 -7.48 -7.29
CA ASP A 33 -2.43 -8.27 -8.35
C ASP A 33 -1.86 -9.60 -7.86
N GLY A 34 -2.57 -10.26 -6.95
CA GLY A 34 -2.19 -11.56 -6.40
C GLY A 34 -1.19 -11.50 -5.26
N ASP A 35 -0.72 -10.32 -4.87
CA ASP A 35 0.25 -10.14 -3.81
C ASP A 35 -0.35 -9.41 -2.61
N TYR A 36 0.20 -9.68 -1.43
CA TYR A 36 -0.17 -9.02 -0.18
C TYR A 36 0.95 -8.12 0.28
N PHE A 37 0.57 -6.92 0.72
CA PHE A 37 1.51 -5.91 1.23
C PHE A 37 1.03 -5.42 2.57
N ALA A 38 1.92 -5.30 3.54
CA ALA A 38 1.56 -4.82 4.88
C ALA A 38 2.52 -3.72 5.33
N TYR A 39 1.96 -2.61 5.77
CA TYR A 39 2.73 -1.45 6.22
C TYR A 39 2.17 -0.90 7.51
N SER A 40 3.04 -0.26 8.29
CA SER A 40 2.61 0.51 9.45
C SER A 40 1.59 1.58 9.02
N ASN A 41 0.49 1.69 9.76
CA ASN A 41 -0.55 2.68 9.49
C ASN A 41 -0.20 4.08 10.03
N TYR A 42 1.04 4.29 10.45
CA TYR A 42 1.52 5.61 10.89
C TYR A 42 2.34 6.25 9.77
N CYS A 43 1.87 7.38 9.25
CA CYS A 43 2.60 8.15 8.26
C CYS A 43 3.93 8.63 8.87
N VAL A 44 5.03 8.37 8.18
CA VAL A 44 6.37 8.76 8.65
C VAL A 44 6.56 10.26 8.73
N HIS A 45 5.69 11.02 8.07
CA HIS A 45 5.72 12.49 8.09
C HIS A 45 4.89 13.06 9.24
N SER A 46 3.63 12.60 9.38
CA SER A 46 2.67 13.27 10.26
C SER A 46 2.11 12.39 11.36
N GLY A 47 2.38 11.08 11.34
CA GLY A 47 1.75 10.13 12.25
C GLY A 47 0.30 9.80 11.90
N GLY A 48 -0.22 10.32 10.78
CA GLY A 48 -1.58 10.06 10.35
C GLY A 48 -1.78 8.63 9.85
N PRO A 49 -3.06 8.23 9.57
CA PRO A 49 -3.39 6.87 9.15
C PRO A 49 -3.02 6.64 7.68
N ALA A 50 -1.74 6.38 7.43
CA ALA A 50 -1.17 6.30 6.08
C ALA A 50 -1.86 5.28 5.17
N CYS A 51 -2.41 4.19 5.73
CA CYS A 51 -3.01 3.11 4.94
C CYS A 51 -4.51 3.29 4.71
N GLU A 52 -5.12 4.36 5.19
CA GLU A 52 -6.57 4.54 5.13
C GLU A 52 -7.05 5.54 4.07
N GLY A 53 -6.13 6.13 3.32
CA GLY A 53 -6.48 7.06 2.26
C GLY A 53 -6.75 6.38 0.93
N LEU A 54 -6.84 7.16 -0.12
CA LEU A 54 -7.12 6.67 -1.47
C LEU A 54 -5.97 5.80 -1.99
N MET A 55 -6.36 4.77 -2.75
CA MET A 55 -5.43 4.03 -3.60
C MET A 55 -5.61 4.54 -5.01
N ILE A 56 -4.53 4.97 -5.64
CA ILE A 56 -4.55 5.52 -7.00
C ILE A 56 -3.44 4.89 -7.83
N ASN A 57 -3.69 4.80 -9.13
CA ASN A 57 -2.62 4.47 -10.07
C ASN A 57 -1.83 5.73 -10.36
N ARG A 58 -0.50 5.57 -10.48
CA ARG A 58 0.36 6.68 -10.83
C ARG A 58 -0.06 7.27 -12.19
N VAL A 59 -0.16 8.59 -12.26
CA VAL A 59 -0.42 9.31 -13.50
C VAL A 59 0.92 9.60 -14.18
N VAL A 60 1.03 9.23 -15.46
CA VAL A 60 2.24 9.44 -16.25
C VAL A 60 1.91 10.15 -17.56
N ASP A 61 2.87 10.91 -18.06
CA ASP A 61 2.75 11.51 -19.39
C ASP A 61 3.00 10.45 -20.46
N VAL A 62 2.16 10.45 -21.49
CA VAL A 62 2.33 9.55 -22.63
C VAL A 62 3.03 10.31 -23.75
N ILE A 63 4.24 9.86 -24.11
CA ILE A 63 5.03 10.44 -25.18
C ILE A 63 5.14 9.42 -26.29
N ALA A 64 4.68 9.79 -27.50
CA ALA A 64 4.77 8.91 -28.67
C ALA A 64 6.22 8.73 -29.10
N PRO A 65 6.54 7.68 -29.93
CA PRO A 65 7.89 7.47 -30.43
C PRO A 65 8.50 8.65 -31.18
N ASP A 66 7.66 9.49 -31.79
CA ASP A 66 8.08 10.73 -32.47
C ASP A 66 8.23 11.92 -31.53
N ARG A 67 8.15 11.67 -30.20
CA ARG A 67 8.21 12.65 -29.11
C ARG A 67 7.01 13.59 -29.06
N THR A 68 5.90 13.24 -29.68
CA THR A 68 4.66 14.00 -29.57
C THR A 68 3.97 13.65 -28.25
N TYR A 69 3.55 14.69 -27.50
CA TYR A 69 2.81 14.49 -26.27
C TYR A 69 1.40 13.96 -26.57
N GLN A 70 1.05 12.84 -25.94
CA GLN A 70 -0.22 12.15 -26.17
C GLN A 70 -1.19 12.29 -24.98
N GLY A 71 -0.89 13.14 -24.02
CA GLY A 71 -1.71 13.33 -22.83
C GLY A 71 -1.21 12.53 -21.63
N LYS A 72 -2.08 12.38 -20.65
CA LYS A 72 -1.79 11.63 -19.42
C LYS A 72 -2.57 10.33 -19.39
N THR A 73 -1.99 9.31 -18.76
CA THR A 73 -2.66 8.05 -18.51
C THR A 73 -2.25 7.51 -17.16
N PHE A 74 -2.98 6.51 -16.65
CA PHE A 74 -2.63 5.82 -15.43
C PHE A 74 -1.66 4.70 -15.73
N SER A 75 -0.58 4.60 -14.93
CA SER A 75 0.35 3.48 -15.00
C SER A 75 -0.20 2.30 -14.20
N ASN A 76 0.51 1.15 -14.25
CA ASN A 76 0.23 -0.01 -13.41
C ASN A 76 0.78 0.15 -11.98
N ASP A 77 1.54 1.20 -11.72
CA ASP A 77 2.05 1.48 -10.38
C ASP A 77 0.94 2.01 -9.50
N VAL A 78 0.69 1.32 -8.38
CA VAL A 78 -0.35 1.70 -7.45
C VAL A 78 0.28 2.43 -6.28
N HIS A 79 -0.29 3.58 -5.94
CA HIS A 79 0.09 4.38 -4.78
C HIS A 79 -1.08 4.43 -3.80
N PHE A 80 -0.79 4.60 -2.52
CA PHE A 80 -1.80 4.95 -1.54
C PHE A 80 -1.42 6.27 -0.87
N VAL A 81 -2.44 7.03 -0.46
CA VAL A 81 -2.26 8.41 -0.04
C VAL A 81 -2.63 8.55 1.43
N CYS A 82 -1.71 9.10 2.23
CA CYS A 82 -2.04 9.45 3.61
C CYS A 82 -3.05 10.60 3.60
N PRO A 83 -4.24 10.44 4.26
CA PRO A 83 -5.28 11.46 4.17
C PRO A 83 -4.96 12.76 4.89
N TRP A 84 -3.93 12.79 5.76
CA TRP A 84 -3.64 13.99 6.55
C TRP A 84 -2.95 15.08 5.74
N HIS A 85 -1.97 14.77 4.91
CA HIS A 85 -1.25 15.78 4.13
C HIS A 85 -1.03 15.37 2.68
N GLY A 86 -1.68 14.30 2.22
CA GLY A 86 -1.59 13.88 0.83
C GLY A 86 -0.25 13.24 0.45
N TYR A 87 0.54 12.79 1.41
CA TYR A 87 1.78 12.07 1.09
C TYR A 87 1.45 10.73 0.42
N GLU A 88 2.02 10.52 -0.75
CA GLU A 88 1.82 9.29 -1.52
C GLU A 88 2.92 8.29 -1.23
N PHE A 89 2.53 7.03 -1.09
CA PHE A 89 3.45 5.91 -0.88
C PHE A 89 3.25 4.87 -1.97
N GLU A 90 4.35 4.31 -2.46
CA GLU A 90 4.31 3.22 -3.42
C GLU A 90 3.86 1.94 -2.74
N LEU A 91 2.84 1.26 -3.31
CA LEU A 91 2.28 0.06 -2.68
C LEU A 91 3.31 -1.06 -2.57
N ARG A 92 4.15 -1.25 -3.59
CA ARG A 92 5.10 -2.37 -3.61
C ARG A 92 6.30 -2.19 -2.71
N THR A 93 6.70 -0.96 -2.44
CA THR A 93 7.93 -0.67 -1.67
C THR A 93 7.67 0.03 -0.34
N GLY A 94 6.54 0.71 -0.19
CA GLY A 94 6.26 1.56 0.97
C GLY A 94 7.03 2.87 0.97
N GLU A 95 7.76 3.18 -0.10
CA GLU A 95 8.54 4.41 -0.21
C GLU A 95 7.65 5.60 -0.50
N CYS A 96 7.96 6.74 0.11
CA CYS A 96 7.30 8.00 -0.20
C CYS A 96 7.71 8.47 -1.59
N VAL A 97 6.73 8.77 -2.43
CA VAL A 97 6.97 9.19 -3.82
C VAL A 97 7.74 10.50 -3.90
N GLY A 98 7.45 11.44 -2.99
CA GLY A 98 8.12 12.74 -2.95
C GLY A 98 9.51 12.72 -2.32
N ASP A 99 9.81 11.72 -1.51
CA ASP A 99 11.12 11.57 -0.87
C ASP A 99 11.38 10.09 -0.59
N ARG A 100 12.15 9.45 -1.45
CA ARG A 100 12.44 8.01 -1.38
C ARG A 100 13.23 7.57 -0.15
N ARG A 101 13.77 8.51 0.62
CA ARG A 101 14.42 8.20 1.90
C ARG A 101 13.41 7.89 2.98
N LEU A 102 12.18 8.38 2.83
CA LEU A 102 11.08 8.11 3.75
C LEU A 102 10.32 6.88 3.27
N ARG A 103 10.13 5.92 4.15
CA ARG A 103 9.34 4.72 3.85
C ARG A 103 8.59 4.25 5.09
N LEU A 104 7.45 3.64 4.87
CA LEU A 104 6.69 3.01 5.94
C LEU A 104 7.35 1.70 6.35
N LYS A 105 7.25 1.37 7.64
CA LYS A 105 7.72 0.07 8.11
C LYS A 105 6.90 -1.03 7.45
N LYS A 106 7.60 -1.99 6.84
CA LYS A 106 7.00 -3.13 6.16
C LYS A 106 6.88 -4.32 7.09
N PHE A 107 5.78 -5.04 7.00
CA PHE A 107 5.56 -6.29 7.74
C PHE A 107 5.38 -7.43 6.75
N ASN A 108 5.77 -8.63 7.17
CA ASN A 108 5.58 -9.82 6.36
C ASN A 108 4.15 -10.31 6.45
N VAL A 109 3.63 -10.80 5.32
CA VAL A 109 2.31 -11.42 5.25
C VAL A 109 2.51 -12.90 4.97
N VAL A 110 1.79 -13.74 5.71
CA VAL A 110 1.86 -15.20 5.59
C VAL A 110 0.45 -15.72 5.28
N ARG A 111 0.37 -16.62 4.31
CA ARG A 111 -0.89 -17.30 3.98
C ARG A 111 -0.80 -18.76 4.41
N ARG A 112 -1.81 -19.23 5.16
CA ARG A 112 -1.95 -20.62 5.56
C ARG A 112 -3.33 -21.12 5.10
N GLY A 113 -3.36 -21.86 3.99
CA GLY A 113 -4.63 -22.26 3.37
C GLY A 113 -5.39 -21.02 2.90
N ASP A 114 -6.58 -20.78 3.45
CA ASP A 114 -7.40 -19.60 3.15
C ASP A 114 -7.21 -18.46 4.18
N ASP A 115 -6.35 -18.66 5.18
CA ASP A 115 -6.15 -17.67 6.24
C ASP A 115 -4.93 -16.82 5.96
N ILE A 116 -5.09 -15.51 6.10
CA ILE A 116 -4.03 -14.52 5.93
C ILE A 116 -3.62 -13.96 7.28
N PHE A 117 -2.32 -13.96 7.55
CA PHE A 117 -1.74 -13.43 8.79
C PHE A 117 -0.69 -12.40 8.47
N VAL A 118 -0.54 -11.41 9.36
CA VAL A 118 0.59 -10.50 9.34
C VAL A 118 1.50 -10.83 10.53
N VAL A 119 2.80 -10.78 10.30
CA VAL A 119 3.81 -11.06 11.33
C VAL A 119 4.27 -9.73 11.92
N ALA A 120 3.94 -9.52 13.17
CA ALA A 120 4.23 -8.26 13.85
C ALA A 120 5.01 -8.45 15.14
#